data_c5f0d84becd5173daa1702e9fd600b36
#
_entry.id   c5f0d84becd5173daa1702e9fd600b36
#
_cell.length_a   1.000
_cell.length_b   1.000
_cell.length_c   1.000
_cell.angle_alpha   90.00
_cell.angle_beta   90.00
_cell.angle_gamma   90.00
#
_symmetry.space_group_name_H-M   'P 1'
#
loop_
_entity.id
_entity.type
_entity.pdbx_description
1 polymer ?
#
loop_
_entity_poly.entity_id
_entity_poly.type
_entity_poly.pdbx_seq_one_letter_code
_entity_poly.pdbx_strand_id
1 'polypeptide(L)'
;MAFSLSLSSVLRTLSTDGLSFLRFFNHEKKQKKEKIKRHTTFFRYNPIFEKGEMTTTTGCCYRSAARTMRNHGTWSVRRSSACEKKGSKYSREQKQKLRYKMHATTSDIVTSTDDDVKNVVIIGSGPAGYTASIYAGRANLAPVCFEGFQSGGVAGGQLMSTTEVENFPGFPQGISGPELMERMRQQALRWGAELYPEDVVSVDFSKRPFEIKSEDRSMRANAIILATGATAKRLCIPSEEKFWSKGISACAICDGASPAFAQKELAVVGGGDSACEEAIYLTKYASKVHLLVRSEEMRASKAMRDRVLDSSDVIVHYNTSVEDATGNAQGFLESLKLINTKTNEPIPEPLKVAGMFYGIGHRPNTKFLNSQLSTDEDGFILVSDHDKTSTSVEGVFSAGDVHDKEWRQAITAAGSGCQAAISTERYLQMNNLLKEVKMVDTEDAKEKIEAAKKKEAEAPKKKTHEPAFDADNFDIDRQKHRGQYALRKLYHESPRPLVVMYTSPTCGPCKRLKPMLNKVLNEYEESVHYVEIDIAEDPEIAESAGIMGTPCVQVFKDKARVAVVNGVKMKSEYRKIFNEQLIESSAA
;
A
#
# COMPACT_ATOMS: atom_id res chain seq x y z
N MET A 1 17.90 40.28 -44.60
CA MET A 1 17.35 41.59 -44.20
C MET A 1 16.98 41.48 -42.73
N ALA A 2 17.72 42.21 -41.91
CA ALA A 2 17.56 42.27 -40.48
C ALA A 2 16.41 43.21 -40.10
N PHE A 3 15.65 42.85 -39.07
CA PHE A 3 14.94 43.84 -38.26
C PHE A 3 15.16 43.56 -36.77
N SER A 4 16.06 44.38 -36.26
CA SER A 4 16.23 44.67 -34.84
C SER A 4 15.08 45.61 -34.41
N LEU A 5 14.32 45.30 -33.37
CA LEU A 5 13.47 46.27 -32.69
C LEU A 5 13.73 46.21 -31.17
N SER A 6 14.03 47.39 -30.68
CA SER A 6 14.64 47.72 -29.41
C SER A 6 13.69 47.60 -28.20
N LEU A 7 14.27 47.28 -27.06
CA LEU A 7 13.69 47.10 -25.71
C LEU A 7 13.37 48.45 -25.01
N SER A 8 12.88 49.48 -25.71
CA SER A 8 12.70 50.81 -25.09
C SER A 8 11.26 51.38 -25.07
N SER A 9 10.24 50.57 -25.42
CA SER A 9 8.84 51.04 -25.45
C SER A 9 7.85 50.39 -24.48
N VAL A 10 8.31 49.59 -23.48
CA VAL A 10 7.42 48.92 -22.51
C VAL A 10 7.53 49.53 -21.10
N LEU A 11 8.29 50.58 -20.88
CA LEU A 11 8.51 51.17 -19.55
C LEU A 11 7.84 52.55 -19.34
N ARG A 12 6.67 52.82 -19.95
CA ARG A 12 5.95 54.10 -19.71
C ARG A 12 4.45 54.01 -19.45
N THR A 13 3.97 52.94 -18.84
CA THR A 13 2.57 52.89 -18.36
C THR A 13 2.42 52.00 -17.10
N LEU A 14 3.11 52.34 -16.03
CA LEU A 14 2.82 51.87 -14.66
C LEU A 14 3.29 52.96 -13.66
N SER A 15 2.49 53.98 -13.52
CA SER A 15 2.59 54.96 -12.45
C SER A 15 1.17 55.33 -12.07
N THR A 16 0.68 54.83 -10.92
CA THR A 16 -0.24 55.41 -9.93
C THR A 16 -0.95 54.40 -9.05
N ASP A 17 -0.98 53.09 -9.38
CA ASP A 17 -1.75 52.14 -8.54
C ASP A 17 -0.94 51.28 -7.57
N GLY A 18 0.38 51.36 -7.55
CA GLY A 18 1.25 50.56 -6.69
C GLY A 18 1.26 50.96 -5.19
N LEU A 19 0.87 52.17 -4.87
CA LEU A 19 0.89 52.69 -3.49
C LEU A 19 -0.39 52.40 -2.71
N SER A 20 -1.49 52.13 -3.38
CA SER A 20 -2.75 51.75 -2.76
C SER A 20 -2.75 50.29 -2.31
N PHE A 21 -2.09 49.39 -3.03
CA PHE A 21 -1.99 47.97 -2.71
C PHE A 21 -1.12 47.68 -1.50
N LEU A 22 -0.03 48.42 -1.30
CA LEU A 22 0.85 48.27 -0.11
C LEU A 22 0.23 48.83 1.19
N ARG A 23 -0.70 49.79 1.07
CA ARG A 23 -1.45 50.27 2.26
C ARG A 23 -2.53 49.29 2.73
N PHE A 24 -3.14 48.57 1.82
CA PHE A 24 -4.15 47.55 2.15
C PHE A 24 -3.55 46.35 2.87
N PHE A 25 -2.40 45.84 2.45
CA PHE A 25 -1.73 44.71 3.08
C PHE A 25 -1.16 45.02 4.49
N ASN A 26 -0.79 46.27 4.74
CA ASN A 26 -0.32 46.67 6.07
C ASN A 26 -1.48 46.90 7.07
N HIS A 27 -2.68 47.21 6.59
CA HIS A 27 -3.85 47.39 7.44
C HIS A 27 -4.40 46.03 7.91
N GLU A 28 -4.42 45.01 7.08
CA GLU A 28 -4.84 43.65 7.46
C GLU A 28 -3.87 42.98 8.45
N LYS A 29 -2.57 43.17 8.29
CA LYS A 29 -1.58 42.66 9.27
C LYS A 29 -1.71 43.31 10.64
N LYS A 30 -2.13 44.56 10.73
CA LYS A 30 -2.35 45.27 12.01
C LYS A 30 -3.64 44.79 12.69
N GLN A 31 -4.71 44.56 11.95
CA GLN A 31 -5.97 44.02 12.49
C GLN A 31 -5.85 42.55 12.95
N LYS A 32 -5.07 41.71 12.26
CA LYS A 32 -4.79 40.33 12.72
C LYS A 32 -3.97 40.29 14.01
N LYS A 33 -3.01 41.20 14.22
CA LYS A 33 -2.24 41.30 15.48
C LYS A 33 -3.08 41.78 16.65
N GLU A 34 -4.07 42.63 16.45
CA GLU A 34 -4.96 43.08 17.55
C GLU A 34 -6.03 42.03 17.91
N LYS A 35 -6.50 41.22 16.94
CA LYS A 35 -7.44 40.09 17.21
C LYS A 35 -6.78 38.97 18.03
N ILE A 36 -5.48 38.73 17.87
CA ILE A 36 -4.75 37.72 18.63
C ILE A 36 -4.51 38.17 20.10
N LYS A 37 -4.46 39.47 20.37
CA LYS A 37 -4.29 40.00 21.75
C LYS A 37 -5.58 40.01 22.58
N ARG A 38 -6.76 39.83 21.98
CA ARG A 38 -8.08 39.84 22.69
C ARG A 38 -8.63 38.48 23.09
N HIS A 39 -7.95 37.38 22.76
CA HIS A 39 -8.39 36.02 23.12
C HIS A 39 -7.51 35.28 24.12
N THR A 40 -6.63 35.99 24.83
CA THR A 40 -5.78 35.37 25.86
C THR A 40 -6.12 35.87 27.27
N THR A 41 -7.39 35.96 27.60
CA THR A 41 -7.77 36.20 29.01
C THR A 41 -9.06 35.43 29.29
N PHE A 42 -9.03 34.67 30.38
CA PHE A 42 -10.10 33.87 30.98
C PHE A 42 -10.21 32.39 30.57
N PHE A 43 -9.43 31.55 31.25
CA PHE A 43 -9.93 30.35 31.89
C PHE A 43 -9.18 30.13 33.22
N ARG A 44 -9.77 30.55 34.32
CA ARG A 44 -9.42 30.11 35.67
C ARG A 44 -10.19 28.84 35.96
N TYR A 45 -9.48 27.75 36.18
CA TYR A 45 -10.06 26.50 36.69
C TYR A 45 -10.02 26.56 38.23
N ASN A 46 -11.18 26.49 38.88
CA ASN A 46 -11.30 26.27 40.34
C ASN A 46 -11.56 24.78 40.56
N PRO A 47 -10.75 24.06 41.34
CA PRO A 47 -11.08 22.70 41.77
C PRO A 47 -11.87 22.77 43.08
N ILE A 48 -13.09 22.21 43.08
CA ILE A 48 -13.85 21.89 44.30
C ILE A 48 -13.35 20.54 44.82
N PHE A 49 -12.83 20.52 46.05
CA PHE A 49 -12.49 19.29 46.78
C PHE A 49 -13.70 18.90 47.66
N GLU A 50 -14.30 17.73 47.36
CA GLU A 50 -15.09 16.98 48.35
C GLU A 50 -14.25 15.88 48.98
N LYS A 51 -14.31 15.79 50.32
CA LYS A 51 -13.63 14.81 51.14
C LYS A 51 -14.38 13.48 51.13
N GLY A 52 -13.72 12.41 50.69
CA GLY A 52 -14.15 11.02 50.89
C GLY A 52 -12.96 10.20 51.35
N GLU A 53 -13.10 9.57 52.52
CA GLU A 53 -12.11 8.70 53.14
C GLU A 53 -11.83 7.45 52.28
N MET A 54 -10.55 7.12 52.12
CA MET A 54 -10.16 5.81 51.54
C MET A 54 -8.96 5.22 52.28
N THR A 55 -9.17 4.00 52.71
CA THR A 55 -8.27 3.14 53.42
C THR A 55 -7.07 2.71 52.57
N THR A 56 -5.95 2.63 53.22
CA THR A 56 -4.62 2.28 52.74
C THR A 56 -4.48 0.90 52.14
N THR A 57 -3.85 0.77 50.95
CA THR A 57 -2.82 -0.24 50.69
C THR A 57 -1.91 0.15 49.51
N THR A 58 -0.63 0.13 49.79
CA THR A 58 0.57 0.06 48.93
C THR A 58 0.74 1.13 47.83
N GLY A 59 1.45 2.18 48.21
CA GLY A 59 1.86 3.28 47.35
C GLY A 59 3.13 3.01 46.55
N CYS A 60 3.14 3.50 45.35
CA CYS A 60 4.33 3.79 44.56
C CYS A 60 4.51 5.32 44.52
N CYS A 61 5.55 5.84 45.19
CA CYS A 61 5.80 7.28 45.30
C CYS A 61 6.34 7.87 43.99
N TYR A 62 5.54 8.70 43.33
CA TYR A 62 6.08 9.76 42.48
C TYR A 62 6.21 11.05 43.27
N ARG A 63 7.44 11.54 43.50
CA ARG A 63 7.69 12.90 43.95
C ARG A 63 8.22 13.75 42.80
N SER A 64 7.51 14.83 42.54
CA SER A 64 7.87 15.89 41.61
C SER A 64 9.17 16.59 42.02
N ALA A 65 10.06 16.80 41.06
CA ALA A 65 11.23 17.66 41.21
C ALA A 65 10.85 19.14 41.03
N ALA A 66 11.07 19.95 42.04
CA ALA A 66 10.93 21.40 41.97
C ALA A 66 12.08 22.02 41.13
N ARG A 67 11.74 22.88 40.20
CA ARG A 67 12.68 23.65 39.36
C ARG A 67 12.95 25.00 39.99
N THR A 68 14.23 25.33 40.18
CA THR A 68 14.68 26.71 40.52
C THR A 68 15.46 27.27 39.33
N MET A 69 15.00 28.38 38.78
CA MET A 69 15.74 29.15 37.76
C MET A 69 16.74 30.09 38.39
N ARG A 70 17.98 30.10 37.95
CA ARG A 70 18.93 31.22 38.11
C ARG A 70 19.32 31.73 36.72
N ASN A 71 19.40 33.05 36.63
CA ASN A 71 19.83 33.79 35.45
C ASN A 71 21.28 33.45 35.11
N HIS A 72 21.49 32.72 34.07
CA HIS A 72 22.63 32.50 33.17
C HIS A 72 22.65 31.06 32.72
N GLY A 73 22.09 30.81 31.64
CA GLY A 73 22.18 29.84 30.54
C GLY A 73 22.78 28.44 30.71
N THR A 74 22.96 27.88 31.92
CA THR A 74 23.49 26.52 32.10
C THR A 74 22.62 25.71 33.06
N TRP A 75 22.31 24.50 32.69
CA TRP A 75 21.48 23.55 33.45
C TRP A 75 22.40 22.63 34.28
N SER A 76 22.26 22.60 35.59
CA SER A 76 22.86 21.57 36.42
C SER A 76 21.79 20.72 37.11
N VAL A 77 21.88 19.42 36.97
CA VAL A 77 21.02 18.42 37.64
C VAL A 77 21.77 17.96 38.90
N ARG A 78 21.31 18.32 40.09
CA ARG A 78 21.79 17.71 41.35
C ARG A 78 21.05 16.37 41.57
N ARG A 79 21.80 15.28 41.62
CA ARG A 79 21.32 13.99 42.10
C ARG A 79 21.23 14.02 43.62
N SER A 80 20.07 13.70 44.19
CA SER A 80 19.92 13.50 45.63
C SER A 80 20.48 12.13 46.03
N SER A 81 21.30 12.11 47.09
CA SER A 81 22.06 10.96 47.59
C SER A 81 21.21 9.88 48.32
N ALA A 82 19.91 9.86 48.16
CA ALA A 82 19.01 9.01 48.93
C ALA A 82 18.57 7.69 48.23
N CYS A 83 19.15 7.31 47.08
CA CYS A 83 18.75 6.11 46.31
C CYS A 83 19.85 5.05 46.15
N GLU A 84 20.91 5.07 46.99
CA GLU A 84 22.05 4.14 46.83
C GLU A 84 22.06 2.91 47.73
N LYS A 85 20.97 2.56 48.42
CA LYS A 85 20.96 1.36 49.27
C LYS A 85 19.80 0.41 48.98
N LYS A 86 19.67 -0.08 47.72
CA LYS A 86 19.11 -1.39 47.43
C LYS A 86 20.00 -2.04 46.40
N GLY A 87 20.87 -2.96 46.88
CA GLY A 87 21.82 -3.69 46.08
C GLY A 87 21.13 -4.45 44.94
N SER A 88 21.58 -4.20 43.72
CA SER A 88 21.20 -4.96 42.54
C SER A 88 21.57 -6.41 42.75
N LYS A 89 20.59 -7.31 42.66
CA LYS A 89 20.73 -8.79 42.75
C LYS A 89 21.52 -9.44 41.61
N TYR A 90 22.13 -8.65 40.75
CA TYR A 90 22.87 -9.19 39.58
C TYR A 90 24.37 -8.99 39.80
N SER A 91 25.13 -10.08 39.48
CA SER A 91 26.60 -10.05 39.55
C SER A 91 27.18 -9.09 38.50
N ARG A 92 28.43 -8.70 38.69
CA ARG A 92 29.17 -7.80 37.78
C ARG A 92 29.24 -8.39 36.37
N GLU A 93 29.30 -9.71 36.25
CA GLU A 93 29.29 -10.45 35.00
C GLU A 93 27.92 -10.46 34.31
N GLN A 94 26.82 -10.58 35.07
CA GLN A 94 25.48 -10.48 34.53
C GLN A 94 25.16 -9.06 34.03
N LYS A 95 25.66 -8.02 34.71
CA LYS A 95 25.57 -6.63 34.26
C LYS A 95 26.39 -6.37 32.98
N GLN A 96 27.52 -7.07 32.86
CA GLN A 96 28.36 -6.96 31.67
C GLN A 96 27.73 -7.72 30.48
N LYS A 97 27.14 -8.90 30.71
CA LYS A 97 26.34 -9.64 29.69
C LYS A 97 25.08 -8.87 29.28
N LEU A 98 24.39 -8.18 30.22
CA LEU A 98 23.26 -7.33 29.88
C LEU A 98 23.69 -6.07 29.09
N ARG A 99 24.84 -5.46 29.44
CA ARG A 99 25.42 -4.34 28.65
C ARG A 99 25.89 -4.80 27.28
N TYR A 100 26.47 -6.00 27.16
CA TYR A 100 26.85 -6.58 25.86
C TYR A 100 25.64 -6.87 24.98
N LYS A 101 24.51 -7.32 25.59
CA LYS A 101 23.23 -7.50 24.86
C LYS A 101 22.59 -6.17 24.42
N MET A 102 22.84 -5.06 25.12
CA MET A 102 22.29 -3.73 24.77
C MET A 102 23.20 -2.94 23.79
N HIS A 103 24.40 -3.44 23.50
CA HIS A 103 25.34 -2.86 22.54
C HIS A 103 25.58 -3.81 21.35
N ALA A 104 24.68 -4.79 21.12
CA ALA A 104 24.63 -5.46 19.84
C ALA A 104 24.30 -4.40 18.79
N THR A 105 25.33 -3.92 18.16
CA THR A 105 25.30 -2.90 17.13
C THR A 105 24.49 -3.41 15.94
N THR A 106 23.58 -2.63 15.54
CA THR A 106 22.66 -2.69 14.41
C THR A 106 23.40 -2.82 13.07
N SER A 107 24.09 -3.91 12.81
CA SER A 107 24.95 -3.94 11.61
C SER A 107 25.02 -5.21 10.79
N ASP A 108 24.28 -6.28 11.09
CA ASP A 108 24.54 -7.56 10.43
C ASP A 108 23.35 -8.12 9.64
N ILE A 109 23.55 -8.50 8.39
CA ILE A 109 22.57 -9.14 7.50
C ILE A 109 22.71 -10.66 7.61
N VAL A 110 21.56 -11.29 7.70
CA VAL A 110 21.43 -12.72 7.91
C VAL A 110 21.21 -13.46 6.60
N THR A 111 21.94 -14.55 6.38
CA THR A 111 21.67 -15.50 5.31
C THR A 111 21.19 -16.83 5.88
N SER A 112 20.03 -17.34 5.41
CA SER A 112 19.55 -18.69 5.70
C SER A 112 19.39 -19.48 4.40
N THR A 113 19.54 -20.81 4.47
CA THR A 113 19.33 -21.72 3.35
C THR A 113 17.86 -22.18 3.29
N ASP A 114 17.34 -22.50 2.11
CA ASP A 114 15.93 -22.89 1.90
C ASP A 114 15.50 -24.15 2.68
N ASP A 115 16.44 -25.01 3.06
CA ASP A 115 16.17 -26.24 3.82
C ASP A 115 16.10 -26.05 5.33
N ASP A 116 16.38 -24.84 5.84
CA ASP A 116 16.41 -24.60 7.29
C ASP A 116 15.07 -24.05 7.80
N VAL A 117 14.73 -24.40 9.06
CA VAL A 117 13.54 -23.86 9.72
C VAL A 117 13.77 -22.38 10.02
N LYS A 118 12.94 -21.52 9.49
CA LYS A 118 13.02 -20.06 9.69
C LYS A 118 12.51 -19.67 11.07
N ASN A 119 13.05 -18.60 11.65
CA ASN A 119 12.53 -18.05 12.90
C ASN A 119 11.09 -17.52 12.69
N VAL A 120 10.90 -16.72 11.65
CA VAL A 120 9.61 -16.14 11.31
C VAL A 120 9.42 -16.04 9.79
N VAL A 121 8.21 -16.40 9.35
CA VAL A 121 7.73 -16.15 8.00
C VAL A 121 6.60 -15.13 8.06
N ILE A 122 6.67 -14.10 7.24
CA ILE A 122 5.68 -13.04 7.11
C ILE A 122 4.95 -13.24 5.77
N ILE A 123 3.62 -13.23 5.79
CA ILE A 123 2.80 -13.45 4.60
C ILE A 123 2.04 -12.15 4.28
N GLY A 124 2.46 -11.49 3.18
CA GLY A 124 1.92 -10.23 2.73
C GLY A 124 2.91 -9.07 2.83
N SER A 125 2.84 -8.14 1.89
CA SER A 125 3.80 -7.04 1.69
C SER A 125 3.19 -5.64 1.77
N GLY A 126 1.96 -5.52 2.29
CA GLY A 126 1.40 -4.22 2.61
C GLY A 126 2.18 -3.50 3.72
N PRO A 127 1.74 -2.32 4.17
CA PRO A 127 2.41 -1.57 5.25
C PRO A 127 2.63 -2.42 6.51
N ALA A 128 1.70 -3.31 6.85
CA ALA A 128 1.83 -4.24 7.97
C ALA A 128 3.00 -5.22 7.76
N GLY A 129 3.06 -5.89 6.61
CA GLY A 129 4.06 -6.92 6.33
C GLY A 129 5.48 -6.36 6.22
N TYR A 130 5.68 -5.26 5.50
CA TYR A 130 7.01 -4.64 5.44
C TYR A 130 7.44 -4.06 6.79
N THR A 131 6.52 -3.48 7.57
CA THR A 131 6.86 -3.02 8.92
C THR A 131 7.23 -4.20 9.83
N ALA A 132 6.48 -5.30 9.78
CA ALA A 132 6.83 -6.52 10.50
C ALA A 132 8.22 -7.03 10.08
N SER A 133 8.53 -7.04 8.77
CA SER A 133 9.84 -7.43 8.24
C SER A 133 10.98 -6.55 8.75
N ILE A 134 10.76 -5.23 8.81
CA ILE A 134 11.74 -4.28 9.34
C ILE A 134 12.02 -4.54 10.82
N TYR A 135 10.98 -4.70 11.64
CA TYR A 135 11.13 -4.90 13.08
C TYR A 135 11.72 -6.28 13.41
N ALA A 136 11.26 -7.33 12.71
CA ALA A 136 11.83 -8.68 12.86
C ALA A 136 13.29 -8.74 12.40
N GLY A 137 13.64 -8.06 11.30
CA GLY A 137 15.03 -7.94 10.86
C GLY A 137 15.92 -7.22 11.89
N ARG A 138 15.44 -6.13 12.47
CA ARG A 138 16.14 -5.38 13.54
C ARG A 138 16.29 -6.19 14.83
N ALA A 139 15.39 -7.13 15.08
CA ALA A 139 15.49 -8.09 16.19
C ALA A 139 16.36 -9.31 15.86
N ASN A 140 17.05 -9.32 14.72
CA ASN A 140 17.90 -10.42 14.23
C ASN A 140 17.14 -11.76 14.08
N LEU A 141 15.87 -11.69 13.68
CA LEU A 141 15.05 -12.89 13.45
C LEU A 141 15.25 -13.48 12.05
N ALA A 142 15.97 -12.82 11.15
CA ALA A 142 16.10 -13.19 9.74
C ALA A 142 14.75 -13.48 9.08
N PRO A 143 13.85 -12.51 9.00
CA PRO A 143 12.52 -12.76 8.50
C PRO A 143 12.50 -13.11 7.02
N VAL A 144 11.65 -14.05 6.64
CA VAL A 144 11.28 -14.30 5.26
C VAL A 144 9.91 -13.68 5.02
N CYS A 145 9.73 -12.90 3.96
CA CYS A 145 8.47 -12.30 3.59
C CYS A 145 8.02 -12.78 2.21
N PHE A 146 6.86 -13.42 2.15
CA PHE A 146 6.14 -13.68 0.91
C PHE A 146 5.34 -12.44 0.56
N GLU A 147 5.73 -11.75 -0.50
CA GLU A 147 5.17 -10.46 -0.86
C GLU A 147 3.75 -10.54 -1.41
N GLY A 148 3.43 -11.61 -2.15
CA GLY A 148 2.10 -11.86 -2.72
C GLY A 148 1.68 -10.87 -3.83
N PHE A 149 0.54 -11.19 -4.49
CA PHE A 149 0.01 -10.37 -5.59
C PHE A 149 -1.51 -10.17 -5.54
N GLN A 150 -2.24 -10.80 -4.61
CA GLN A 150 -3.70 -10.89 -4.64
C GLN A 150 -4.43 -9.53 -4.59
N SER A 151 -3.88 -8.54 -3.89
CA SER A 151 -4.46 -7.21 -3.81
C SER A 151 -3.77 -6.24 -4.76
N GLY A 152 -4.40 -5.95 -5.89
CA GLY A 152 -3.88 -5.00 -6.88
C GLY A 152 -2.88 -5.59 -7.89
N GLY A 153 -2.67 -6.91 -7.89
CA GLY A 153 -1.83 -7.59 -8.89
C GLY A 153 -0.33 -7.33 -8.75
N VAL A 154 0.13 -6.77 -7.65
CA VAL A 154 1.55 -6.48 -7.37
C VAL A 154 1.84 -6.49 -5.88
N ALA A 155 3.09 -6.82 -5.51
CA ALA A 155 3.58 -6.71 -4.14
C ALA A 155 3.47 -5.27 -3.62
N GLY A 156 3.04 -5.09 -2.36
CA GLY A 156 2.83 -3.77 -1.73
C GLY A 156 1.37 -3.51 -1.32
N GLY A 157 0.45 -4.42 -1.65
CA GLY A 157 -0.95 -4.34 -1.24
C GLY A 157 -1.73 -3.19 -1.90
N GLN A 158 -2.78 -2.72 -1.25
CA GLN A 158 -3.70 -1.72 -1.81
C GLN A 158 -3.03 -0.37 -2.15
N LEU A 159 -1.97 0.02 -1.45
CA LEU A 159 -1.25 1.26 -1.75
C LEU A 159 -0.61 1.27 -3.14
N MET A 160 -0.43 0.12 -3.77
CA MET A 160 0.10 0.06 -5.15
C MET A 160 -0.86 0.63 -6.20
N SER A 161 -2.14 0.72 -5.88
CA SER A 161 -3.17 1.36 -6.72
C SER A 161 -3.57 2.76 -6.22
N THR A 162 -2.98 3.25 -5.12
CA THR A 162 -3.26 4.58 -4.57
C THR A 162 -2.33 5.61 -5.21
N THR A 163 -2.90 6.68 -5.76
CA THR A 163 -2.13 7.73 -6.45
C THR A 163 -1.31 8.55 -5.48
N GLU A 164 -1.93 9.07 -4.41
CA GLU A 164 -1.29 9.93 -3.43
C GLU A 164 -1.72 9.55 -2.01
N VAL A 165 -0.76 9.53 -1.08
CA VAL A 165 -0.94 9.24 0.34
C VAL A 165 -0.51 10.48 1.11
N GLU A 166 -1.48 11.25 1.60
CA GLU A 166 -1.26 12.50 2.32
C GLU A 166 -1.27 12.32 3.85
N ASN A 167 -1.81 11.20 4.33
CA ASN A 167 -2.07 10.93 5.74
C ASN A 167 -1.07 9.96 6.40
N PHE A 168 0.05 9.63 5.73
CA PHE A 168 1.13 8.89 6.34
C PHE A 168 2.20 9.87 6.89
N PRO A 169 2.45 9.90 8.21
CA PRO A 169 3.37 10.86 8.80
C PRO A 169 4.80 10.76 8.25
N GLY A 170 5.47 11.91 8.12
CA GLY A 170 6.83 12.00 7.60
C GLY A 170 6.93 12.50 6.15
N PHE A 171 5.81 12.66 5.46
CA PHE A 171 5.74 13.15 4.08
C PHE A 171 4.83 14.39 3.99
N PRO A 172 5.32 15.59 4.31
CA PRO A 172 4.51 16.80 4.41
C PRO A 172 3.93 17.28 3.07
N GLN A 173 4.46 16.79 1.94
CA GLN A 173 3.95 17.05 0.59
C GLN A 173 3.17 15.87 0.01
N GLY A 174 2.82 14.86 0.84
CA GLY A 174 2.31 13.59 0.35
C GLY A 174 3.41 12.70 -0.26
N ILE A 175 3.02 11.51 -0.64
CA ILE A 175 3.87 10.55 -1.36
C ILE A 175 2.98 9.62 -2.15
N SER A 176 3.41 9.18 -3.35
CA SER A 176 2.63 8.17 -4.07
C SER A 176 2.64 6.84 -3.32
N GLY A 177 1.50 6.13 -3.35
CA GLY A 177 1.40 4.82 -2.69
C GLY A 177 2.50 3.84 -3.15
N PRO A 178 2.76 3.67 -4.46
CA PRO A 178 3.85 2.83 -4.95
C PRO A 178 5.24 3.25 -4.44
N GLU A 179 5.51 4.54 -4.34
CA GLU A 179 6.80 5.03 -3.83
C GLU A 179 6.95 4.76 -2.33
N LEU A 180 5.90 4.97 -1.54
CA LEU A 180 5.90 4.64 -0.13
C LEU A 180 6.21 3.14 0.08
N MET A 181 5.54 2.27 -0.67
CA MET A 181 5.76 0.83 -0.57
C MET A 181 7.16 0.41 -1.00
N GLU A 182 7.71 1.02 -2.04
CA GLU A 182 9.10 0.74 -2.45
C GLU A 182 10.11 1.18 -1.38
N ARG A 183 9.91 2.34 -0.74
CA ARG A 183 10.76 2.79 0.37
C ARG A 183 10.69 1.84 1.57
N MET A 184 9.49 1.35 1.93
CA MET A 184 9.33 0.36 3.00
C MET A 184 9.97 -0.97 2.64
N ARG A 185 9.85 -1.41 1.38
CA ARG A 185 10.50 -2.61 0.84
C ARG A 185 12.03 -2.52 0.95
N GLN A 186 12.61 -1.41 0.52
CA GLN A 186 14.05 -1.15 0.62
C GLN A 186 14.52 -1.14 2.09
N GLN A 187 13.71 -0.61 2.99
CA GLN A 187 14.01 -0.62 4.41
C GLN A 187 13.99 -2.05 4.98
N ALA A 188 13.05 -2.91 4.58
CA ALA A 188 13.02 -4.32 4.98
C ALA A 188 14.26 -5.08 4.48
N LEU A 189 14.63 -4.91 3.21
CA LEU A 189 15.86 -5.48 2.61
C LEU A 189 17.11 -5.03 3.36
N ARG A 190 17.21 -3.74 3.71
CA ARG A 190 18.34 -3.20 4.48
C ARG A 190 18.53 -3.90 5.82
N TRP A 191 17.44 -4.37 6.44
CA TRP A 191 17.49 -5.09 7.72
C TRP A 191 17.52 -6.60 7.54
N GLY A 192 17.89 -7.10 6.34
CA GLY A 192 18.15 -8.50 6.10
C GLY A 192 16.90 -9.36 5.91
N ALA A 193 15.73 -8.78 5.59
CA ALA A 193 14.59 -9.56 5.20
C ALA A 193 14.81 -10.23 3.84
N GLU A 194 14.55 -11.54 3.74
CA GLU A 194 14.45 -12.24 2.47
C GLU A 194 13.05 -12.03 1.89
N LEU A 195 12.94 -11.41 0.71
CA LEU A 195 11.66 -11.08 0.08
C LEU A 195 11.42 -11.97 -1.14
N TYR A 196 10.30 -12.69 -1.14
CA TYR A 196 9.88 -13.56 -2.24
C TYR A 196 8.60 -13.02 -2.88
N PRO A 197 8.65 -12.62 -4.18
CA PRO A 197 7.48 -12.16 -4.92
C PRO A 197 6.61 -13.35 -5.34
N GLU A 198 6.02 -14.02 -4.36
CA GLU A 198 5.23 -15.24 -4.51
C GLU A 198 4.01 -15.17 -3.60
N ASP A 199 2.89 -15.74 -4.06
CA ASP A 199 1.72 -15.96 -3.21
C ASP A 199 1.88 -17.24 -2.41
N VAL A 200 1.51 -17.20 -1.12
CA VAL A 200 1.35 -18.40 -0.31
C VAL A 200 0.02 -19.05 -0.67
N VAL A 201 0.08 -20.30 -1.11
CA VAL A 201 -1.10 -21.08 -1.54
C VAL A 201 -1.69 -21.92 -0.43
N SER A 202 -0.87 -22.33 0.54
CA SER A 202 -1.33 -23.08 1.71
C SER A 202 -0.38 -22.95 2.90
N VAL A 203 -0.94 -23.13 4.09
CA VAL A 203 -0.22 -23.25 5.37
C VAL A 203 -0.73 -24.47 6.13
N ASP A 204 0.13 -25.05 6.98
CA ASP A 204 -0.25 -26.11 7.90
C ASP A 204 0.17 -25.72 9.32
N PHE A 205 -0.81 -25.44 10.17
CA PHE A 205 -0.62 -25.07 11.56
C PHE A 205 -0.81 -26.26 12.54
N SER A 206 -1.14 -27.44 12.03
CA SER A 206 -1.42 -28.63 12.86
C SER A 206 -0.18 -29.20 13.53
N LYS A 207 1.00 -28.89 13.04
CA LYS A 207 2.29 -29.37 13.55
C LYS A 207 3.34 -28.26 13.60
N ARG A 208 4.41 -28.51 14.35
CA ARG A 208 5.54 -27.59 14.48
C ARG A 208 6.84 -28.25 14.03
N PRO A 209 7.73 -27.54 13.36
CA PRO A 209 7.58 -26.19 12.80
C PRO A 209 6.44 -26.12 11.79
N PHE A 210 5.78 -24.96 11.67
CA PHE A 210 4.72 -24.72 10.70
C PHE A 210 5.20 -24.90 9.27
N GLU A 211 4.35 -25.44 8.39
CA GLU A 211 4.66 -25.52 6.96
C GLU A 211 3.97 -24.40 6.19
N ILE A 212 4.71 -23.79 5.26
CA ILE A 212 4.26 -22.74 4.36
C ILE A 212 4.60 -23.16 2.93
N LYS A 213 3.61 -23.11 2.02
CA LYS A 213 3.82 -23.43 0.59
C LYS A 213 3.40 -22.28 -0.28
N SER A 214 4.29 -21.87 -1.17
CA SER A 214 4.00 -21.02 -2.32
C SER A 214 3.92 -21.87 -3.59
N GLU A 215 3.78 -21.23 -4.76
CA GLU A 215 3.82 -21.96 -6.03
C GLU A 215 5.19 -22.60 -6.32
N ASP A 216 6.27 -21.95 -5.88
CA ASP A 216 7.64 -22.34 -6.26
C ASP A 216 8.42 -23.02 -5.12
N ARG A 217 7.97 -22.90 -3.88
CA ARG A 217 8.74 -23.37 -2.72
C ARG A 217 7.89 -23.83 -1.54
N SER A 218 8.51 -24.68 -0.72
CA SER A 218 8.00 -25.06 0.58
C SER A 218 9.04 -24.74 1.63
N MET A 219 8.62 -24.18 2.77
CA MET A 219 9.51 -23.93 3.90
C MET A 219 8.81 -24.13 5.22
N ARG A 220 9.62 -24.20 6.29
CA ARG A 220 9.12 -24.36 7.66
C ARG A 220 9.52 -23.17 8.52
N ALA A 221 8.66 -22.78 9.46
CA ALA A 221 8.92 -21.67 10.37
C ALA A 221 8.47 -21.98 11.79
N ASN A 222 9.17 -21.38 12.77
CA ASN A 222 8.80 -21.44 14.17
C ASN A 222 7.65 -20.49 14.52
N ALA A 223 7.53 -19.37 13.78
CA ALA A 223 6.45 -18.40 13.92
C ALA A 223 6.00 -17.87 12.56
N ILE A 224 4.75 -17.41 12.49
CA ILE A 224 4.16 -16.82 11.28
C ILE A 224 3.48 -15.51 11.62
N ILE A 225 3.65 -14.49 10.77
CA ILE A 225 2.88 -13.23 10.81
C ILE A 225 2.02 -13.14 9.55
N LEU A 226 0.71 -13.11 9.74
CA LEU A 226 -0.28 -12.95 8.68
C LEU A 226 -0.55 -11.45 8.47
N ALA A 227 -0.13 -10.91 7.33
CA ALA A 227 -0.26 -9.51 6.96
C ALA A 227 -0.89 -9.35 5.56
N THR A 228 -1.80 -10.27 5.22
CA THR A 228 -2.39 -10.41 3.88
C THR A 228 -3.43 -9.36 3.54
N GLY A 229 -3.83 -8.53 4.52
CA GLY A 229 -4.77 -7.44 4.33
C GLY A 229 -6.19 -7.88 3.97
N ALA A 230 -6.96 -6.92 3.46
CA ALA A 230 -8.33 -7.14 2.99
C ALA A 230 -8.52 -6.42 1.65
N THR A 231 -9.37 -6.97 0.79
CA THR A 231 -9.67 -6.42 -0.52
C THR A 231 -11.04 -5.74 -0.49
N ALA A 232 -11.12 -4.50 -0.95
CA ALA A 232 -12.39 -3.78 -1.09
C ALA A 232 -13.34 -4.56 -2.01
N LYS A 233 -14.59 -4.68 -1.58
CA LYS A 233 -15.64 -5.27 -2.42
C LYS A 233 -15.88 -4.34 -3.60
N ARG A 234 -16.11 -4.93 -4.77
CA ARG A 234 -16.36 -4.24 -6.03
C ARG A 234 -17.81 -4.37 -6.43
N LEU A 235 -18.33 -3.39 -7.17
CA LEU A 235 -19.65 -3.47 -7.80
C LEU A 235 -19.62 -4.32 -9.07
N CYS A 236 -18.45 -4.45 -9.69
CA CYS A 236 -18.22 -5.14 -10.96
C CYS A 236 -19.03 -4.52 -12.11
N ILE A 237 -19.22 -3.19 -12.11
CA ILE A 237 -19.83 -2.48 -13.22
C ILE A 237 -18.86 -2.40 -14.41
N PRO A 238 -19.35 -2.31 -15.67
CA PRO A 238 -18.52 -2.40 -16.87
C PRO A 238 -17.35 -1.40 -16.91
N SER A 239 -17.58 -0.17 -16.48
CA SER A 239 -16.56 0.90 -16.51
C SER A 239 -15.74 1.03 -15.23
N GLU A 240 -15.87 0.12 -14.26
CA GLU A 240 -15.24 0.24 -12.93
C GLU A 240 -13.72 0.38 -13.00
N GLU A 241 -13.05 -0.50 -13.73
CA GLU A 241 -11.58 -0.48 -13.86
C GLU A 241 -11.06 0.79 -14.56
N LYS A 242 -11.85 1.35 -15.48
CA LYS A 242 -11.51 2.59 -16.20
C LYS A 242 -11.44 3.78 -15.26
N PHE A 243 -12.35 3.85 -14.28
CA PHE A 243 -12.48 4.98 -13.37
C PHE A 243 -11.90 4.72 -11.98
N TRP A 244 -11.37 3.53 -11.72
CA TRP A 244 -10.69 3.24 -10.45
C TRP A 244 -9.49 4.17 -10.26
N SER A 245 -9.43 4.86 -9.12
CA SER A 245 -8.48 5.95 -8.82
C SER A 245 -8.58 7.17 -9.77
N LYS A 246 -9.65 7.23 -10.58
CA LYS A 246 -9.97 8.37 -11.46
C LYS A 246 -11.40 8.86 -11.23
N GLY A 247 -11.83 8.84 -9.97
CA GLY A 247 -13.16 9.19 -9.53
C GLY A 247 -13.88 8.06 -8.79
N ILE A 248 -13.45 6.79 -8.91
CA ILE A 248 -13.93 5.68 -8.07
C ILE A 248 -12.88 5.34 -7.01
N SER A 249 -13.30 5.30 -5.74
CA SER A 249 -12.48 4.95 -4.58
C SER A 249 -13.24 4.04 -3.61
N ALA A 250 -12.52 3.36 -2.73
CA ALA A 250 -13.08 2.60 -1.60
C ALA A 250 -12.63 3.15 -0.24
N CYS A 251 -12.13 4.40 -0.18
CA CYS A 251 -11.67 5.01 1.05
C CYS A 251 -11.95 6.52 1.04
N ALA A 252 -13.04 6.94 1.66
CA ALA A 252 -13.39 8.36 1.78
C ALA A 252 -12.36 9.16 2.59
N ILE A 253 -11.79 8.56 3.65
CA ILE A 253 -10.76 9.21 4.50
C ILE A 253 -9.46 9.43 3.72
N CYS A 254 -9.12 8.53 2.77
CA CYS A 254 -7.92 8.62 1.98
C CYS A 254 -8.03 9.70 0.90
N ASP A 255 -9.11 9.65 0.12
CA ASP A 255 -9.22 10.36 -1.14
C ASP A 255 -10.20 11.56 -1.09
N GLY A 256 -11.09 11.62 -0.09
CA GLY A 256 -12.16 12.63 -0.03
C GLY A 256 -11.68 14.07 0.05
N ALA A 257 -10.47 14.31 0.59
CA ALA A 257 -9.84 15.63 0.66
C ALA A 257 -9.19 16.08 -0.67
N SER A 258 -9.15 15.21 -1.69
CA SER A 258 -8.52 15.52 -2.98
C SER A 258 -9.10 16.81 -3.60
N PRO A 259 -8.27 17.69 -4.15
CA PRO A 259 -8.73 18.89 -4.84
C PRO A 259 -9.71 18.61 -5.99
N ALA A 260 -9.65 17.40 -6.58
CA ALA A 260 -10.56 16.96 -7.63
C ALA A 260 -12.03 16.88 -7.16
N PHE A 261 -12.27 16.67 -5.87
CA PHE A 261 -13.58 16.50 -5.26
C PHE A 261 -14.08 17.75 -4.52
N ALA A 262 -13.22 18.74 -4.31
CA ALA A 262 -13.55 19.95 -3.56
C ALA A 262 -14.74 20.70 -4.19
N GLN A 263 -15.79 20.93 -3.38
CA GLN A 263 -17.02 21.63 -3.79
C GLN A 263 -17.73 20.98 -5.01
N LYS A 264 -17.55 19.66 -5.21
CA LYS A 264 -18.26 18.87 -6.22
C LYS A 264 -19.31 17.97 -5.54
N GLU A 265 -20.27 17.51 -6.35
CA GLU A 265 -21.19 16.46 -5.91
C GLU A 265 -20.47 15.11 -5.96
N LEU A 266 -20.62 14.32 -4.88
CA LEU A 266 -20.02 13.00 -4.73
C LEU A 266 -21.10 11.96 -4.44
N ALA A 267 -20.84 10.70 -4.77
CA ALA A 267 -21.69 9.58 -4.43
C ALA A 267 -21.00 8.62 -3.46
N VAL A 268 -21.78 8.05 -2.52
CA VAL A 268 -21.36 6.93 -1.68
C VAL A 268 -22.30 5.77 -1.93
N VAL A 269 -21.76 4.59 -2.21
CA VAL A 269 -22.55 3.37 -2.42
C VAL A 269 -22.54 2.53 -1.16
N GLY A 270 -23.69 2.29 -0.59
CA GLY A 270 -23.85 1.46 0.60
C GLY A 270 -24.98 1.94 1.51
N GLY A 271 -25.34 1.15 2.51
CA GLY A 271 -26.40 1.48 3.46
C GLY A 271 -26.13 0.96 4.88
N GLY A 272 -24.88 0.58 5.18
CA GLY A 272 -24.41 0.24 6.52
C GLY A 272 -23.74 1.42 7.22
N ASP A 273 -23.29 1.25 8.46
CA ASP A 273 -22.64 2.29 9.26
C ASP A 273 -21.48 2.93 8.53
N SER A 274 -20.56 2.14 7.95
CA SER A 274 -19.40 2.66 7.20
C SER A 274 -19.80 3.59 6.05
N ALA A 275 -20.85 3.22 5.26
CA ALA A 275 -21.30 4.08 4.17
C ALA A 275 -21.90 5.40 4.68
N CYS A 276 -22.63 5.35 5.80
CA CYS A 276 -23.18 6.53 6.45
C CYS A 276 -22.08 7.44 7.02
N GLU A 277 -21.07 6.85 7.65
CA GLU A 277 -19.89 7.58 8.16
C GLU A 277 -19.12 8.25 7.04
N GLU A 278 -18.86 7.52 5.95
CA GLU A 278 -18.18 8.05 4.76
C GLU A 278 -18.98 9.18 4.11
N ALA A 279 -20.31 9.03 3.99
CA ALA A 279 -21.16 10.07 3.46
C ALA A 279 -21.09 11.35 4.30
N ILE A 280 -21.22 11.25 5.62
CA ILE A 280 -21.07 12.39 6.54
C ILE A 280 -19.63 12.96 6.49
N TYR A 281 -18.61 12.11 6.39
CA TYR A 281 -17.22 12.58 6.29
C TYR A 281 -17.01 13.44 5.04
N LEU A 282 -17.52 13.00 3.90
CA LEU A 282 -17.35 13.67 2.61
C LEU A 282 -18.08 15.04 2.55
N THR A 283 -19.11 15.30 3.36
CA THR A 283 -19.75 16.63 3.42
C THR A 283 -18.78 17.75 3.81
N LYS A 284 -17.62 17.41 4.41
CA LYS A 284 -16.58 18.40 4.73
C LYS A 284 -15.93 19.01 3.48
N TYR A 285 -16.01 18.32 2.36
CA TYR A 285 -15.31 18.67 1.12
C TYR A 285 -16.26 18.89 -0.06
N ALA A 286 -17.27 18.04 -0.17
CA ALA A 286 -18.26 18.04 -1.24
C ALA A 286 -19.29 19.18 -1.09
N SER A 287 -19.87 19.61 -2.21
CA SER A 287 -21.06 20.49 -2.20
C SER A 287 -22.32 19.73 -1.79
N LYS A 288 -22.44 18.47 -2.22
CA LYS A 288 -23.49 17.51 -1.84
C LYS A 288 -22.93 16.08 -1.89
N VAL A 289 -23.50 15.20 -1.08
CA VAL A 289 -23.18 13.76 -1.09
C VAL A 289 -24.45 12.96 -1.33
N HIS A 290 -24.44 12.14 -2.37
CA HIS A 290 -25.53 11.23 -2.73
C HIS A 290 -25.25 9.85 -2.14
N LEU A 291 -26.03 9.43 -1.14
CA LEU A 291 -25.93 8.09 -0.56
C LEU A 291 -26.85 7.13 -1.32
N LEU A 292 -26.26 6.19 -2.06
CA LEU A 292 -26.99 5.23 -2.90
C LEU A 292 -27.22 3.93 -2.13
N VAL A 293 -28.46 3.69 -1.71
CA VAL A 293 -28.88 2.55 -0.90
C VAL A 293 -29.71 1.60 -1.74
N ARG A 294 -29.24 0.38 -1.95
CA ARG A 294 -29.91 -0.62 -2.80
C ARG A 294 -31.24 -1.16 -2.26
N SER A 295 -31.50 -0.99 -0.96
CA SER A 295 -32.69 -1.45 -0.26
C SER A 295 -33.64 -0.30 0.09
N GLU A 296 -34.84 -0.64 0.55
CA GLU A 296 -35.85 0.34 0.99
C GLU A 296 -35.42 1.11 2.25
N GLU A 297 -34.47 0.55 3.02
CA GLU A 297 -33.96 1.15 4.25
C GLU A 297 -32.45 0.97 4.37
N MET A 298 -31.80 1.88 5.10
CA MET A 298 -30.42 1.73 5.53
C MET A 298 -30.32 0.67 6.62
N ARG A 299 -29.31 -0.21 6.52
CA ARG A 299 -28.98 -1.21 7.55
C ARG A 299 -28.14 -0.64 8.70
N ALA A 300 -27.73 0.61 8.58
CA ALA A 300 -26.95 1.31 9.58
C ALA A 300 -27.67 1.38 10.92
N SER A 301 -26.92 1.56 12.00
CA SER A 301 -27.45 1.82 13.34
C SER A 301 -28.39 3.03 13.34
N LYS A 302 -29.33 3.06 14.26
CA LYS A 302 -30.29 4.16 14.34
C LYS A 302 -29.59 5.51 14.44
N ALA A 303 -28.54 5.62 15.27
CA ALA A 303 -27.78 6.85 15.46
C ALA A 303 -27.14 7.35 14.16
N MET A 304 -26.61 6.44 13.33
CA MET A 304 -26.02 6.81 12.05
C MET A 304 -27.06 7.18 11.01
N ARG A 305 -28.19 6.47 10.98
CA ARG A 305 -29.33 6.82 10.11
C ARG A 305 -29.88 8.21 10.43
N ASP A 306 -30.14 8.50 11.71
CA ASP A 306 -30.61 9.80 12.16
C ASP A 306 -29.63 10.90 11.73
N ARG A 307 -28.33 10.69 11.96
CA ARG A 307 -27.27 11.64 11.57
C ARG A 307 -27.21 11.93 10.07
N VAL A 308 -27.39 10.91 9.23
CA VAL A 308 -27.45 11.07 7.76
C VAL A 308 -28.70 11.83 7.35
N LEU A 309 -29.87 11.49 7.93
CA LEU A 309 -31.16 12.11 7.58
C LEU A 309 -31.27 13.57 8.07
N ASP A 310 -30.60 13.89 9.18
CA ASP A 310 -30.53 15.26 9.71
C ASP A 310 -29.57 16.16 8.92
N SER A 311 -28.70 15.59 8.10
CA SER A 311 -27.73 16.35 7.31
C SER A 311 -28.38 16.96 6.07
N SER A 312 -28.34 18.28 5.95
CA SER A 312 -28.80 19.02 4.76
C SER A 312 -27.94 18.73 3.51
N ASP A 313 -26.72 18.20 3.70
CA ASP A 313 -25.73 18.03 2.64
C ASP A 313 -25.65 16.58 2.14
N VAL A 314 -26.46 15.66 2.72
CA VAL A 314 -26.59 14.29 2.24
C VAL A 314 -27.97 14.07 1.64
N ILE A 315 -28.00 13.52 0.42
CA ILE A 315 -29.22 13.13 -0.29
C ILE A 315 -29.26 11.61 -0.37
N VAL A 316 -30.25 10.98 0.26
CA VAL A 316 -30.38 9.51 0.26
C VAL A 316 -31.26 9.05 -0.89
N HIS A 317 -30.74 8.14 -1.71
CA HIS A 317 -31.44 7.46 -2.80
C HIS A 317 -31.69 6.01 -2.40
N TYR A 318 -32.92 5.69 -2.00
CA TYR A 318 -33.32 4.31 -1.69
C TYR A 318 -33.66 3.52 -2.95
N ASN A 319 -33.60 2.19 -2.84
CA ASN A 319 -33.84 1.27 -3.97
C ASN A 319 -33.00 1.61 -5.20
N THR A 320 -31.77 2.09 -5.00
CA THR A 320 -30.93 2.61 -6.06
C THR A 320 -29.57 1.90 -6.08
N SER A 321 -29.17 1.43 -7.24
CA SER A 321 -27.85 0.85 -7.51
C SER A 321 -27.23 1.50 -8.73
N VAL A 322 -25.90 1.38 -8.85
CA VAL A 322 -25.16 1.87 -10.01
C VAL A 322 -25.11 0.75 -11.06
N GLU A 323 -25.55 1.06 -12.27
CA GLU A 323 -25.47 0.19 -13.43
C GLU A 323 -24.12 0.33 -14.15
N ASP A 324 -23.69 1.58 -14.37
CA ASP A 324 -22.43 1.91 -15.04
C ASP A 324 -22.01 3.34 -14.72
N ALA A 325 -20.81 3.70 -15.14
CA ALA A 325 -20.23 5.03 -14.97
C ALA A 325 -19.78 5.60 -16.32
N THR A 326 -19.86 6.93 -16.47
CA THR A 326 -19.35 7.65 -17.64
C THR A 326 -18.33 8.70 -17.21
N GLY A 327 -17.45 9.09 -18.13
CA GLY A 327 -16.37 10.01 -17.85
C GLY A 327 -16.30 11.17 -18.79
N ASN A 328 -15.61 12.23 -18.35
CA ASN A 328 -15.33 13.42 -19.13
C ASN A 328 -14.22 13.17 -20.18
N ALA A 329 -13.94 14.20 -20.98
CA ALA A 329 -12.91 14.14 -22.02
C ALA A 329 -11.48 13.90 -21.47
N GLN A 330 -11.22 14.19 -20.20
CA GLN A 330 -9.93 13.94 -19.52
C GLN A 330 -9.84 12.53 -18.93
N GLY A 331 -10.89 11.69 -19.03
CA GLY A 331 -10.91 10.34 -18.56
C GLY A 331 -11.23 10.17 -17.05
N PHE A 332 -11.71 11.21 -16.39
CA PHE A 332 -12.21 11.14 -15.00
C PHE A 332 -13.71 10.90 -14.97
N LEU A 333 -14.20 10.34 -13.85
CA LEU A 333 -15.64 10.14 -13.61
C LEU A 333 -16.40 11.47 -13.72
N GLU A 334 -17.56 11.43 -14.38
CA GLU A 334 -18.44 12.58 -14.56
C GLU A 334 -19.90 12.30 -14.19
N SER A 335 -20.38 11.08 -14.45
CA SER A 335 -21.74 10.71 -14.05
C SER A 335 -21.92 9.20 -13.89
N LEU A 336 -23.00 8.82 -13.19
CA LEU A 336 -23.41 7.45 -12.91
C LEU A 336 -24.75 7.17 -13.59
N LYS A 337 -24.86 6.05 -14.29
CA LYS A 337 -26.12 5.46 -14.70
C LYS A 337 -26.68 4.64 -13.54
N LEU A 338 -27.89 4.92 -13.16
CA LEU A 338 -28.52 4.31 -12.00
C LEU A 338 -29.67 3.40 -12.43
N ILE A 339 -29.91 2.37 -11.61
CA ILE A 339 -31.04 1.45 -11.76
C ILE A 339 -31.84 1.39 -10.48
N ASN A 340 -33.17 1.36 -10.59
CA ASN A 340 -34.06 1.11 -9.47
C ASN A 340 -34.04 -0.41 -9.17
N THR A 341 -33.59 -0.77 -7.98
CA THR A 341 -33.41 -2.17 -7.57
C THR A 341 -34.73 -2.90 -7.28
N LYS A 342 -35.84 -2.19 -7.12
CA LYS A 342 -37.17 -2.75 -6.87
C LYS A 342 -37.92 -3.09 -8.17
N THR A 343 -37.86 -2.18 -9.14
CA THR A 343 -38.51 -2.36 -10.46
C THR A 343 -37.58 -2.98 -11.50
N ASN A 344 -36.26 -2.94 -11.24
CA ASN A 344 -35.19 -3.30 -12.17
C ASN A 344 -35.20 -2.46 -13.46
N GLU A 345 -35.65 -1.22 -13.37
CA GLU A 345 -35.73 -0.28 -14.49
C GLU A 345 -34.63 0.77 -14.37
N PRO A 346 -33.99 1.19 -15.49
CA PRO A 346 -33.06 2.29 -15.48
C PRO A 346 -33.70 3.60 -15.00
N ILE A 347 -32.96 4.39 -14.19
CA ILE A 347 -33.36 5.74 -13.84
C ILE A 347 -32.93 6.65 -15.01
N PRO A 348 -33.88 7.39 -15.62
CA PRO A 348 -33.63 8.06 -16.92
C PRO A 348 -32.52 9.11 -16.88
N GLU A 349 -32.39 9.84 -15.77
CA GLU A 349 -31.40 10.90 -15.64
C GLU A 349 -30.12 10.38 -14.95
N PRO A 350 -28.95 10.46 -15.62
CA PRO A 350 -27.69 10.11 -15.01
C PRO A 350 -27.36 11.06 -13.84
N LEU A 351 -26.89 10.51 -12.74
CA LEU A 351 -26.45 11.28 -11.59
C LEU A 351 -25.07 11.87 -11.86
N LYS A 352 -24.98 13.20 -11.95
CA LYS A 352 -23.72 13.92 -12.17
C LYS A 352 -22.93 14.00 -10.88
N VAL A 353 -21.78 13.34 -10.82
CA VAL A 353 -20.87 13.33 -9.67
C VAL A 353 -19.42 13.27 -10.12
N ALA A 354 -18.53 13.96 -9.42
CA ALA A 354 -17.10 13.93 -9.70
C ALA A 354 -16.40 12.72 -9.08
N GLY A 355 -17.02 12.07 -8.11
CA GLY A 355 -16.47 10.90 -7.42
C GLY A 355 -17.55 9.96 -6.87
N MET A 356 -17.18 8.67 -6.79
CA MET A 356 -18.01 7.61 -6.21
C MET A 356 -17.16 6.79 -5.22
N PHE A 357 -17.65 6.65 -4.00
CA PHE A 357 -16.97 5.95 -2.91
C PHE A 357 -17.71 4.67 -2.52
N TYR A 358 -16.99 3.59 -2.31
CA TYR A 358 -17.56 2.27 -2.00
C TYR A 358 -17.61 2.00 -0.51
N GLY A 359 -18.71 2.38 0.15
CA GLY A 359 -19.04 2.00 1.53
C GLY A 359 -19.67 0.59 1.64
N ILE A 360 -19.24 -0.38 0.82
CA ILE A 360 -19.82 -1.74 0.76
C ILE A 360 -18.98 -2.81 1.47
N GLY A 361 -17.90 -2.36 2.14
CA GLY A 361 -17.04 -3.18 2.98
C GLY A 361 -15.92 -3.88 2.21
N HIS A 362 -15.16 -4.69 2.96
CA HIS A 362 -13.98 -5.41 2.49
C HIS A 362 -14.17 -6.91 2.68
N ARG A 363 -13.28 -7.69 2.08
CA ARG A 363 -13.15 -9.14 2.29
C ARG A 363 -11.71 -9.41 2.71
N PRO A 364 -11.47 -10.02 3.88
CA PRO A 364 -10.12 -10.37 4.31
C PRO A 364 -9.52 -11.45 3.41
N ASN A 365 -8.21 -11.39 3.21
CA ASN A 365 -7.49 -12.33 2.37
C ASN A 365 -7.06 -13.56 3.20
N THR A 366 -8.02 -14.40 3.59
CA THR A 366 -7.87 -15.53 4.51
C THR A 366 -8.15 -16.90 3.89
N LYS A 367 -8.50 -16.97 2.61
CA LYS A 367 -8.92 -18.23 1.96
C LYS A 367 -7.89 -19.36 2.04
N PHE A 368 -6.60 -19.04 1.92
CA PHE A 368 -5.50 -20.00 1.97
C PHE A 368 -5.30 -20.64 3.36
N LEU A 369 -5.91 -20.07 4.40
CA LEU A 369 -5.84 -20.58 5.78
C LEU A 369 -6.73 -21.82 6.00
N ASN A 370 -7.68 -22.11 5.10
CA ASN A 370 -8.55 -23.27 5.16
C ASN A 370 -9.18 -23.51 6.56
N SER A 371 -9.69 -22.44 7.18
CA SER A 371 -10.35 -22.46 8.49
C SER A 371 -9.47 -22.96 9.66
N GLN A 372 -8.15 -22.91 9.54
CA GLN A 372 -7.23 -23.31 10.62
C GLN A 372 -7.12 -22.28 11.75
N LEU A 373 -7.64 -21.06 11.55
CA LEU A 373 -7.71 -19.99 12.56
C LEU A 373 -9.15 -19.61 12.83
N SER A 374 -9.41 -19.15 14.06
CA SER A 374 -10.69 -18.53 14.40
C SER A 374 -10.87 -17.21 13.67
N THR A 375 -12.02 -17.06 13.01
CA THR A 375 -12.42 -15.84 12.30
C THR A 375 -13.79 -15.39 12.78
N ASP A 376 -14.12 -14.14 12.53
CA ASP A 376 -15.48 -13.65 12.69
C ASP A 376 -16.40 -14.08 11.52
N GLU A 377 -17.64 -13.61 11.54
CA GLU A 377 -18.68 -13.92 10.54
C GLU A 377 -18.30 -13.40 9.12
N ASP A 378 -17.49 -12.33 9.03
CA ASP A 378 -17.01 -11.75 7.76
C ASP A 378 -15.70 -12.39 7.28
N GLY A 379 -15.09 -13.27 8.08
CA GLY A 379 -13.86 -13.99 7.78
C GLY A 379 -12.58 -13.26 8.22
N PHE A 380 -12.67 -12.16 9.01
CA PHE A 380 -11.51 -11.51 9.61
C PHE A 380 -10.93 -12.34 10.76
N ILE A 381 -9.61 -12.39 10.85
CA ILE A 381 -8.93 -13.16 11.90
C ILE A 381 -9.24 -12.55 13.27
N LEU A 382 -9.66 -13.40 14.22
CA LEU A 382 -9.83 -12.98 15.61
C LEU A 382 -8.47 -12.94 16.30
N VAL A 383 -8.18 -11.82 16.96
CA VAL A 383 -6.95 -11.61 17.74
C VAL A 383 -7.25 -11.44 19.21
N SER A 384 -6.26 -11.75 20.05
CA SER A 384 -6.33 -11.57 21.50
C SER A 384 -6.51 -10.11 21.89
N ASP A 385 -7.36 -9.84 22.87
CA ASP A 385 -7.54 -8.50 23.43
C ASP A 385 -6.31 -7.97 24.16
N HIS A 386 -5.45 -8.86 24.63
CA HIS A 386 -4.27 -8.49 25.42
C HIS A 386 -3.17 -7.84 24.59
N ASP A 387 -2.80 -8.42 23.45
CA ASP A 387 -1.67 -7.96 22.62
C ASP A 387 -2.09 -7.51 21.23
N LYS A 388 -3.39 -7.70 20.88
CA LYS A 388 -3.98 -7.32 19.60
C LYS A 388 -3.34 -7.95 18.36
N THR A 389 -2.53 -9.02 18.54
CA THR A 389 -1.79 -9.66 17.43
C THR A 389 -1.82 -11.18 17.48
N SER A 390 -1.88 -11.79 18.67
CA SER A 390 -1.96 -13.27 18.82
C SER A 390 -3.27 -13.82 18.31
N THR A 391 -3.19 -14.88 17.49
CA THR A 391 -4.35 -15.57 16.93
C THR A 391 -4.77 -16.75 17.82
N SER A 392 -5.75 -17.54 17.36
CA SER A 392 -6.16 -18.78 18.04
C SER A 392 -5.11 -19.90 18.04
N VAL A 393 -4.04 -19.77 17.24
CA VAL A 393 -2.91 -20.68 17.19
C VAL A 393 -1.66 -19.99 17.73
N GLU A 394 -1.11 -20.53 18.81
CA GLU A 394 0.11 -20.02 19.43
C GLU A 394 1.27 -20.00 18.43
N GLY A 395 2.04 -18.89 18.34
CA GLY A 395 3.12 -18.70 17.37
C GLY A 395 2.65 -18.21 16.00
N VAL A 396 1.35 -18.03 15.80
CA VAL A 396 0.76 -17.39 14.62
C VAL A 396 0.17 -16.04 15.03
N PHE A 397 0.64 -15.00 14.41
CA PHE A 397 0.26 -13.61 14.68
C PHE A 397 -0.41 -12.98 13.46
N SER A 398 -1.22 -11.97 13.70
CA SER A 398 -1.94 -11.23 12.64
C SER A 398 -1.60 -9.75 12.70
N ALA A 399 -1.52 -9.08 11.53
CA ALA A 399 -1.21 -7.66 11.41
C ALA A 399 -1.96 -7.00 10.25
N GLY A 400 -2.48 -5.79 10.50
CA GLY A 400 -3.17 -4.96 9.50
C GLY A 400 -4.59 -5.42 9.20
N ASP A 401 -5.08 -5.02 8.04
CA ASP A 401 -6.49 -5.10 7.65
C ASP A 401 -7.06 -6.54 7.59
N VAL A 402 -6.22 -7.57 7.69
CA VAL A 402 -6.69 -8.96 7.73
C VAL A 402 -7.43 -9.28 9.04
N HIS A 403 -7.23 -8.47 10.10
CA HIS A 403 -7.99 -8.52 11.35
C HIS A 403 -8.61 -7.17 11.76
N ASP A 404 -8.04 -6.04 11.28
CA ASP A 404 -8.54 -4.70 11.59
C ASP A 404 -9.72 -4.34 10.68
N LYS A 405 -10.93 -4.38 11.25
CA LYS A 405 -12.17 -3.98 10.57
C LYS A 405 -12.48 -2.50 10.72
N GLU A 406 -11.85 -1.82 11.68
CA GLU A 406 -12.22 -0.48 12.12
C GLU A 406 -11.42 0.59 11.39
N TRP A 407 -10.12 0.55 11.49
CA TRP A 407 -9.27 1.66 11.03
C TRP A 407 -8.87 1.55 9.55
N ARG A 408 -8.30 0.43 9.14
CA ARG A 408 -7.86 0.14 7.77
C ARG A 408 -7.07 1.30 7.15
N GLN A 409 -6.10 1.81 7.90
CA GLN A 409 -5.19 2.86 7.47
C GLN A 409 -3.77 2.33 7.33
N ALA A 410 -2.99 2.92 6.40
CA ALA A 410 -1.59 2.53 6.19
C ALA A 410 -0.76 2.63 7.48
N ILE A 411 -1.00 3.67 8.30
CA ILE A 411 -0.28 3.89 9.56
C ILE A 411 -0.68 2.90 10.65
N THR A 412 -1.99 2.56 10.77
CA THR A 412 -2.44 1.56 11.76
C THR A 412 -1.98 0.16 11.36
N ALA A 413 -2.01 -0.16 10.07
CA ALA A 413 -1.47 -1.40 9.53
C ALA A 413 0.04 -1.51 9.80
N ALA A 414 0.82 -0.46 9.58
CA ALA A 414 2.23 -0.42 9.93
C ALA A 414 2.44 -0.59 11.44
N GLY A 415 1.63 0.08 12.28
CA GLY A 415 1.67 -0.04 13.72
C GLY A 415 1.41 -1.46 14.21
N SER A 416 0.40 -2.14 13.67
CA SER A 416 0.11 -3.54 14.02
C SER A 416 1.19 -4.50 13.52
N GLY A 417 1.84 -4.22 12.38
CA GLY A 417 3.01 -4.97 11.92
C GLY A 417 4.20 -4.88 12.89
N CYS A 418 4.45 -3.70 13.46
CA CYS A 418 5.42 -3.52 14.53
C CYS A 418 5.06 -4.35 15.76
N GLN A 419 3.80 -4.30 16.22
CA GLN A 419 3.32 -5.07 17.38
C GLN A 419 3.48 -6.57 17.16
N ALA A 420 3.06 -7.09 16.00
CA ALA A 420 3.17 -8.51 15.67
C ALA A 420 4.64 -8.99 15.67
N ALA A 421 5.56 -8.22 15.12
CA ALA A 421 6.99 -8.56 15.12
C ALA A 421 7.57 -8.62 16.54
N ILE A 422 7.21 -7.66 17.41
CA ILE A 422 7.65 -7.64 18.81
C ILE A 422 7.04 -8.82 19.58
N SER A 423 5.76 -9.15 19.37
CA SER A 423 5.09 -10.31 19.97
C SER A 423 5.74 -11.61 19.50
N THR A 424 6.09 -11.71 18.22
CA THR A 424 6.81 -12.86 17.65
C THR A 424 8.19 -13.05 18.30
N GLU A 425 8.97 -11.98 18.45
CA GLU A 425 10.28 -12.04 19.11
C GLU A 425 10.15 -12.58 20.53
N ARG A 426 9.21 -12.03 21.31
CA ARG A 426 8.95 -12.47 22.68
C ARG A 426 8.54 -13.94 22.75
N TYR A 427 7.64 -14.37 21.84
CA TYR A 427 7.20 -15.77 21.76
C TYR A 427 8.39 -16.71 21.48
N LEU A 428 9.22 -16.40 20.48
CA LEU A 428 10.37 -17.22 20.13
C LEU A 428 11.39 -17.32 21.28
N GLN A 429 11.62 -16.21 22.00
CA GLN A 429 12.52 -16.17 23.14
C GLN A 429 11.97 -16.97 24.33
N MET A 430 10.68 -16.80 24.67
CA MET A 430 10.06 -17.51 25.80
C MET A 430 10.00 -19.02 25.60
N ASN A 431 9.83 -19.46 24.37
CA ASN A 431 9.73 -20.88 24.03
C ASN A 431 11.08 -21.51 23.61
N ASN A 432 12.19 -20.79 23.70
CA ASN A 432 13.52 -21.25 23.25
C ASN A 432 13.53 -21.73 21.80
N LEU A 433 12.74 -21.12 20.92
CA LEU A 433 12.62 -21.43 19.50
C LEU A 433 13.52 -20.54 18.62
N LEU A 434 14.18 -19.56 19.23
CA LEU A 434 15.05 -18.65 18.50
C LEU A 434 16.30 -19.39 18.00
N LYS A 435 16.47 -19.49 16.70
CA LYS A 435 17.67 -20.00 16.09
C LYS A 435 18.73 -18.91 16.00
N GLU A 436 19.97 -19.26 16.37
CA GLU A 436 21.11 -18.36 16.14
C GLU A 436 21.30 -18.17 14.63
N VAL A 437 21.31 -16.95 14.21
CA VAL A 437 21.55 -16.59 12.82
C VAL A 437 22.96 -16.02 12.72
N LYS A 438 23.78 -16.55 11.81
CA LYS A 438 25.11 -16.01 11.55
C LYS A 438 24.95 -14.63 10.93
N MET A 439 25.45 -13.65 11.65
CA MET A 439 25.40 -12.26 11.23
C MET A 439 26.42 -12.02 10.13
N VAL A 440 25.99 -11.47 9.01
CA VAL A 440 26.87 -11.02 7.92
C VAL A 440 27.21 -9.55 8.13
N ASP A 441 28.48 -9.21 8.01
CA ASP A 441 29.00 -7.87 8.30
C ASP A 441 28.34 -6.80 7.40
N THR A 442 27.84 -5.71 7.97
CA THR A 442 27.07 -4.69 7.23
C THR A 442 27.88 -3.90 6.22
N GLU A 443 29.17 -3.88 6.35
CA GLU A 443 30.03 -3.25 5.35
C GLU A 443 29.90 -3.99 4.02
N ASP A 444 29.96 -5.33 4.04
CA ASP A 444 29.70 -6.19 2.87
C ASP A 444 28.29 -6.02 2.27
N ALA A 445 27.30 -5.72 3.10
CA ALA A 445 25.94 -5.53 2.63
C ALA A 445 25.70 -4.12 2.08
N LYS A 446 26.30 -3.11 2.67
CA LYS A 446 26.33 -1.76 2.10
C LYS A 446 27.08 -1.78 0.76
N GLU A 447 28.23 -2.44 0.68
CA GLU A 447 28.96 -2.61 -0.58
C GLU A 447 28.14 -3.37 -1.63
N LYS A 448 27.41 -4.43 -1.25
CA LYS A 448 26.53 -5.16 -2.18
C LYS A 448 25.33 -4.33 -2.62
N ILE A 449 24.72 -3.52 -1.73
CA ILE A 449 23.63 -2.59 -2.06
C ILE A 449 24.17 -1.42 -2.89
N GLU A 450 25.33 -0.86 -2.54
CA GLU A 450 25.99 0.17 -3.35
C GLU A 450 26.51 -0.40 -4.67
N ALA A 451 27.08 -1.60 -4.69
CA ALA A 451 27.49 -2.27 -5.92
C ALA A 451 26.28 -2.66 -6.80
N ALA A 452 25.13 -3.02 -6.20
CA ALA A 452 23.90 -3.22 -6.95
C ALA A 452 23.34 -1.89 -7.47
N LYS A 453 23.31 -0.84 -6.66
CA LYS A 453 22.95 0.53 -7.08
C LYS A 453 23.95 1.09 -8.10
N LYS A 454 25.23 0.80 -7.93
CA LYS A 454 26.29 1.20 -8.86
C LYS A 454 26.21 0.39 -10.14
N LYS A 455 25.88 -0.90 -10.08
CA LYS A 455 25.55 -1.72 -11.27
C LYS A 455 24.21 -1.31 -11.92
N GLU A 456 23.22 -0.82 -11.17
CA GLU A 456 22.02 -0.19 -11.73
C GLU A 456 22.29 1.23 -12.25
N ALA A 457 23.20 1.99 -11.64
CA ALA A 457 23.58 3.34 -12.07
C ALA A 457 24.70 3.32 -13.12
N GLU A 458 25.61 2.33 -13.07
CA GLU A 458 26.71 2.05 -14.01
C GLU A 458 26.37 0.93 -15.02
N ALA A 459 25.27 0.18 -14.80
CA ALA A 459 24.59 -0.36 -15.96
C ALA A 459 24.47 0.84 -16.87
N PRO A 460 25.23 0.87 -17.99
CA PRO A 460 25.22 2.04 -18.82
C PRO A 460 23.74 2.39 -18.93
N LYS A 461 23.37 3.65 -18.66
CA LYS A 461 22.30 4.27 -19.40
C LYS A 461 22.77 4.06 -20.85
N LYS A 462 22.69 2.86 -21.32
CA LYS A 462 22.53 2.60 -22.71
C LYS A 462 21.30 3.46 -22.98
N LYS A 463 21.56 4.70 -23.39
CA LYS A 463 20.88 5.12 -24.59
C LYS A 463 20.95 3.85 -25.41
N THR A 464 19.94 3.02 -25.31
CA THR A 464 19.64 2.00 -26.26
C THR A 464 19.08 2.73 -27.47
N HIS A 465 19.94 3.54 -28.07
CA HIS A 465 20.25 3.27 -29.43
C HIS A 465 21.01 1.93 -29.40
N GLU A 466 20.30 0.82 -29.25
CA GLU A 466 20.66 -0.36 -30.01
C GLU A 466 20.84 0.18 -31.43
N PRO A 467 21.94 -0.18 -32.13
CA PRO A 467 22.21 0.32 -33.47
C PRO A 467 20.92 0.18 -34.26
N ALA A 468 20.56 1.20 -35.02
CA ALA A 468 19.36 1.28 -35.82
C ALA A 468 19.10 -0.13 -36.35
N PHE A 469 17.98 -0.72 -35.93
CA PHE A 469 17.66 -2.14 -36.06
C PHE A 469 18.04 -2.61 -37.45
N ASP A 470 19.07 -3.43 -37.53
CA ASP A 470 19.54 -3.97 -38.81
C ASP A 470 18.54 -5.04 -39.24
N ALA A 471 17.64 -4.66 -40.16
CA ALA A 471 16.61 -5.52 -40.69
C ALA A 471 17.18 -6.79 -41.33
N ASP A 472 18.45 -6.76 -41.72
CA ASP A 472 19.17 -7.87 -42.34
C ASP A 472 19.69 -8.91 -41.34
N ASN A 473 19.64 -8.63 -40.02
CA ASN A 473 20.21 -9.49 -38.97
C ASN A 473 19.16 -9.98 -37.96
N PHE A 474 17.86 -10.08 -38.35
CA PHE A 474 16.81 -10.60 -37.48
C PHE A 474 16.86 -12.14 -37.41
N ASP A 475 17.18 -12.66 -36.22
CA ASP A 475 17.17 -14.08 -35.92
C ASP A 475 15.78 -14.52 -35.43
N ILE A 476 15.01 -15.18 -36.28
CA ILE A 476 13.65 -15.66 -35.99
C ILE A 476 13.67 -16.80 -34.95
N ASP A 477 14.75 -17.56 -34.83
CA ASP A 477 14.83 -18.70 -33.92
C ASP A 477 15.03 -18.26 -32.46
N ARG A 478 15.50 -17.05 -32.25
CA ARG A 478 15.63 -16.47 -30.92
C ARG A 478 14.27 -16.31 -30.24
N GLN A 479 14.14 -16.72 -28.99
CA GLN A 479 12.88 -16.64 -28.25
C GLN A 479 12.43 -15.19 -27.94
N LYS A 480 13.35 -14.30 -27.54
CA LYS A 480 13.03 -12.99 -26.95
C LYS A 480 13.47 -11.85 -27.86
N HIS A 481 12.52 -10.98 -28.17
CA HIS A 481 12.69 -9.83 -29.04
C HIS A 481 12.12 -8.55 -28.42
N ARG A 482 12.36 -7.40 -29.06
CA ARG A 482 11.85 -6.09 -28.63
C ARG A 482 11.50 -5.23 -29.84
N GLY A 483 10.45 -4.38 -29.67
CA GLY A 483 10.05 -3.34 -30.63
C GLY A 483 9.13 -3.82 -31.74
N GLN A 484 8.58 -2.84 -32.45
CA GLN A 484 7.51 -3.03 -33.44
C GLN A 484 7.91 -3.91 -34.64
N TYR A 485 9.15 -3.83 -35.08
CA TYR A 485 9.60 -4.63 -36.23
C TYR A 485 9.56 -6.12 -35.91
N ALA A 486 10.11 -6.51 -34.74
CA ALA A 486 10.08 -7.89 -34.28
C ALA A 486 8.63 -8.40 -34.10
N LEU A 487 7.77 -7.54 -33.55
CA LEU A 487 6.35 -7.88 -33.41
C LEU A 487 5.69 -8.16 -34.75
N ARG A 488 5.85 -7.26 -35.73
CA ARG A 488 5.25 -7.42 -37.07
C ARG A 488 5.77 -8.66 -37.76
N LYS A 489 7.09 -8.89 -37.73
CA LYS A 489 7.70 -10.05 -38.37
C LYS A 489 7.23 -11.36 -37.73
N LEU A 490 7.32 -11.49 -36.40
CA LEU A 490 6.88 -12.69 -35.70
C LEU A 490 5.38 -12.92 -35.79
N TYR A 491 4.58 -11.88 -35.82
CA TYR A 491 3.13 -12.00 -36.01
C TYR A 491 2.76 -12.66 -37.36
N HIS A 492 3.55 -12.41 -38.41
CA HIS A 492 3.32 -12.96 -39.74
C HIS A 492 4.02 -14.27 -40.02
N GLU A 493 5.22 -14.47 -39.44
CA GLU A 493 6.14 -15.54 -39.84
C GLU A 493 6.36 -16.60 -38.75
N SER A 494 6.03 -16.33 -37.47
CA SER A 494 6.30 -17.27 -36.37
C SER A 494 5.40 -18.51 -36.46
N PRO A 495 5.98 -19.74 -36.45
CA PRO A 495 5.23 -20.97 -36.28
C PRO A 495 4.82 -21.24 -34.82
N ARG A 496 5.34 -20.48 -33.88
CA ARG A 496 5.11 -20.63 -32.43
C ARG A 496 4.12 -19.60 -31.92
N PRO A 497 3.35 -19.87 -30.85
CA PRO A 497 2.57 -18.86 -30.18
C PRO A 497 3.44 -17.65 -29.81
N LEU A 498 2.92 -16.46 -30.03
CA LEU A 498 3.61 -15.19 -29.80
C LEU A 498 3.06 -14.50 -28.56
N VAL A 499 3.92 -14.31 -27.55
CA VAL A 499 3.62 -13.60 -26.31
C VAL A 499 4.11 -12.16 -26.43
N VAL A 500 3.23 -11.20 -26.33
CA VAL A 500 3.57 -9.76 -26.42
C VAL A 500 3.31 -9.09 -25.08
N MET A 501 4.36 -8.54 -24.48
CA MET A 501 4.25 -7.74 -23.26
C MET A 501 4.32 -6.26 -23.57
N TYR A 502 3.26 -5.53 -23.29
CA TYR A 502 3.22 -4.07 -23.38
C TYR A 502 3.66 -3.47 -22.06
N THR A 503 4.65 -2.58 -22.11
CA THR A 503 5.32 -1.98 -20.95
C THR A 503 5.50 -0.48 -21.12
N SER A 504 5.90 0.22 -20.05
CA SER A 504 6.28 1.63 -20.07
C SER A 504 7.46 1.87 -19.14
N PRO A 505 8.36 2.83 -19.42
CA PRO A 505 9.53 3.14 -18.58
C PRO A 505 9.17 3.51 -17.14
N THR A 506 8.02 4.14 -16.94
CA THR A 506 7.53 4.60 -15.63
C THR A 506 6.69 3.55 -14.90
N CYS A 507 6.36 2.43 -15.54
CA CYS A 507 5.51 1.38 -15.01
C CYS A 507 6.22 0.54 -13.95
N GLY A 508 5.96 0.78 -12.68
CA GLY A 508 6.46 -0.02 -11.54
C GLY A 508 6.03 -1.49 -11.60
N PRO A 509 4.73 -1.80 -11.83
CA PRO A 509 4.25 -3.16 -12.01
C PRO A 509 4.96 -3.92 -13.14
N CYS A 510 5.29 -3.25 -14.26
CA CYS A 510 6.00 -3.86 -15.38
C CYS A 510 7.40 -4.35 -14.99
N LYS A 511 8.12 -3.56 -14.20
CA LYS A 511 9.47 -3.92 -13.70
C LYS A 511 9.44 -5.19 -12.85
N ARG A 512 8.33 -5.50 -12.19
CA ARG A 512 8.14 -6.71 -11.37
C ARG A 512 7.61 -7.90 -12.18
N LEU A 513 6.67 -7.66 -13.09
CA LEU A 513 6.16 -8.71 -13.98
C LEU A 513 7.27 -9.30 -14.84
N LYS A 514 8.15 -8.49 -15.38
CA LYS A 514 9.19 -8.89 -16.32
C LYS A 514 10.09 -10.04 -15.82
N PRO A 515 10.68 -9.99 -14.59
CA PRO A 515 11.46 -11.11 -14.07
C PRO A 515 10.63 -12.37 -13.86
N MET A 516 9.38 -12.24 -13.42
CA MET A 516 8.47 -13.35 -13.16
C MET A 516 8.04 -14.02 -14.48
N LEU A 517 7.61 -13.22 -15.45
CA LEU A 517 7.23 -13.72 -16.79
C LEU A 517 8.42 -14.35 -17.50
N ASN A 518 9.62 -13.78 -17.35
CA ASN A 518 10.86 -14.35 -17.90
C ASN A 518 11.16 -15.76 -17.34
N LYS A 519 10.87 -16.02 -16.04
CA LYS A 519 11.02 -17.35 -15.47
C LYS A 519 10.07 -18.35 -16.14
N VAL A 520 8.80 -17.96 -16.32
CA VAL A 520 7.82 -18.80 -17.03
C VAL A 520 8.24 -19.01 -18.48
N LEU A 521 8.61 -17.95 -19.20
CA LEU A 521 9.06 -18.06 -20.59
C LEU A 521 10.26 -19.00 -20.77
N ASN A 522 11.18 -19.04 -19.81
CA ASN A 522 12.32 -19.96 -19.85
C ASN A 522 11.89 -21.44 -19.73
N GLU A 523 10.75 -21.73 -19.13
CA GLU A 523 10.17 -23.09 -19.09
C GLU A 523 9.64 -23.52 -20.47
N TYR A 524 9.40 -22.57 -21.39
CA TYR A 524 8.87 -22.75 -22.74
C TYR A 524 9.82 -22.23 -23.84
N GLU A 525 11.14 -22.31 -23.61
CA GLU A 525 12.15 -21.60 -24.41
C GLU A 525 12.05 -21.88 -25.93
N GLU A 526 11.77 -23.12 -26.32
CA GLU A 526 11.64 -23.50 -27.74
C GLU A 526 10.17 -23.48 -28.23
N SER A 527 9.22 -23.24 -27.36
CA SER A 527 7.80 -23.44 -27.63
C SER A 527 7.04 -22.16 -27.89
N VAL A 528 7.53 -21.01 -27.45
CA VAL A 528 6.88 -19.70 -27.61
C VAL A 528 7.88 -18.62 -28.01
N HIS A 529 7.42 -17.64 -28.79
CA HIS A 529 8.16 -16.39 -28.99
C HIS A 529 7.66 -15.30 -28.04
N TYR A 530 8.55 -14.39 -27.67
CA TYR A 530 8.24 -13.26 -26.78
C TYR A 530 8.71 -11.95 -27.39
N VAL A 531 7.85 -10.94 -27.36
CA VAL A 531 8.17 -9.58 -27.77
C VAL A 531 7.78 -8.61 -26.68
N GLU A 532 8.70 -7.69 -26.37
CA GLU A 532 8.44 -6.56 -25.48
C GLU A 532 8.21 -5.29 -26.30
N ILE A 533 7.07 -4.61 -26.07
CA ILE A 533 6.70 -3.35 -26.68
C ILE A 533 6.64 -2.26 -25.61
N ASP A 534 7.42 -1.21 -25.78
CA ASP A 534 7.31 -0.01 -24.96
C ASP A 534 6.27 0.92 -25.56
N ILE A 535 5.17 1.16 -24.84
CA ILE A 535 4.06 1.99 -25.35
C ILE A 535 4.43 3.47 -25.50
N ALA A 536 5.53 3.92 -24.89
CA ALA A 536 6.04 5.27 -25.06
C ALA A 536 6.92 5.40 -26.32
N GLU A 537 7.58 4.31 -26.75
CA GLU A 537 8.36 4.23 -27.98
C GLU A 537 7.45 3.91 -29.19
N ASP A 538 6.45 3.04 -28.99
CA ASP A 538 5.55 2.51 -30.05
C ASP A 538 4.05 2.80 -29.74
N PRO A 539 3.60 4.04 -29.60
CA PRO A 539 2.23 4.37 -29.17
C PRO A 539 1.16 3.89 -30.17
N GLU A 540 1.44 3.91 -31.47
CA GLU A 540 0.50 3.44 -32.52
C GLU A 540 0.21 1.94 -32.39
N ILE A 541 1.21 1.15 -32.00
CA ILE A 541 1.05 -0.29 -31.77
C ILE A 541 0.16 -0.52 -30.55
N ALA A 542 0.37 0.25 -29.47
CA ALA A 542 -0.43 0.14 -28.26
C ALA A 542 -1.91 0.50 -28.52
N GLU A 543 -2.16 1.56 -29.28
CA GLU A 543 -3.51 1.99 -29.65
C GLU A 543 -4.21 0.94 -30.53
N SER A 544 -3.53 0.44 -31.58
CA SER A 544 -4.08 -0.57 -32.50
C SER A 544 -4.33 -1.92 -31.80
N ALA A 545 -3.54 -2.26 -30.78
CA ALA A 545 -3.70 -3.44 -29.94
C ALA A 545 -4.78 -3.28 -28.85
N GLY A 546 -5.33 -2.08 -28.68
CA GLY A 546 -6.33 -1.76 -27.65
C GLY A 546 -5.77 -1.77 -26.22
N ILE A 547 -4.51 -1.34 -26.04
CA ILE A 547 -3.86 -1.33 -24.73
C ILE A 547 -4.32 -0.12 -23.92
N MET A 548 -5.11 -0.37 -22.89
CA MET A 548 -5.64 0.66 -21.99
C MET A 548 -4.76 0.94 -20.78
N GLY A 549 -3.73 0.10 -20.54
CA GLY A 549 -2.80 0.25 -19.41
C GLY A 549 -1.69 -0.79 -19.42
N THR A 550 -0.63 -0.54 -18.64
CA THR A 550 0.52 -1.43 -18.53
C THR A 550 0.71 -1.93 -17.10
N PRO A 551 1.18 -3.19 -16.89
CA PRO A 551 1.51 -4.18 -17.93
C PRO A 551 0.26 -4.82 -18.53
N CYS A 552 0.32 -5.10 -19.83
CA CYS A 552 -0.63 -5.96 -20.52
C CYS A 552 0.15 -7.04 -21.28
N VAL A 553 -0.28 -8.28 -21.19
CA VAL A 553 0.30 -9.41 -21.95
C VAL A 553 -0.78 -9.95 -22.87
N GLN A 554 -0.50 -9.97 -24.16
CA GLN A 554 -1.35 -10.60 -25.17
C GLN A 554 -0.66 -11.83 -25.74
N VAL A 555 -1.43 -12.88 -25.99
CA VAL A 555 -0.93 -14.11 -26.63
C VAL A 555 -1.63 -14.27 -27.95
N PHE A 556 -0.85 -14.51 -29.00
CA PHE A 556 -1.33 -14.74 -30.35
C PHE A 556 -0.92 -16.15 -30.81
N LYS A 557 -1.83 -16.82 -31.53
CA LYS A 557 -1.59 -18.08 -32.23
C LYS A 557 -2.26 -17.99 -33.59
N ASP A 558 -1.54 -18.36 -34.62
CA ASP A 558 -2.05 -18.35 -36.01
C ASP A 558 -2.67 -16.99 -36.39
N LYS A 559 -2.02 -15.90 -35.98
CA LYS A 559 -2.44 -14.50 -36.20
C LYS A 559 -3.73 -14.12 -35.48
N ALA A 560 -4.29 -14.98 -34.65
CA ALA A 560 -5.44 -14.68 -33.80
C ALA A 560 -5.00 -14.37 -32.37
N ARG A 561 -5.60 -13.35 -31.71
CA ARG A 561 -5.38 -13.07 -30.31
C ARG A 561 -6.19 -14.06 -29.45
N VAL A 562 -5.50 -15.00 -28.80
CA VAL A 562 -6.11 -16.10 -28.03
C VAL A 562 -6.22 -15.79 -26.54
N ALA A 563 -5.40 -14.89 -26.01
CA ALA A 563 -5.49 -14.46 -24.62
C ALA A 563 -5.07 -13.00 -24.42
N VAL A 564 -5.67 -12.36 -23.41
CA VAL A 564 -5.28 -11.02 -22.91
C VAL A 564 -5.21 -11.07 -21.39
N VAL A 565 -4.09 -10.66 -20.82
CA VAL A 565 -3.84 -10.61 -19.39
C VAL A 565 -3.48 -9.19 -19.01
N ASN A 566 -4.38 -8.50 -18.33
CA ASN A 566 -4.15 -7.15 -17.84
C ASN A 566 -3.59 -7.20 -16.40
N GLY A 567 -2.59 -6.36 -16.13
CA GLY A 567 -1.91 -6.30 -14.84
C GLY A 567 -0.95 -7.48 -14.62
N VAL A 568 -0.56 -7.68 -13.36
CA VAL A 568 0.33 -8.78 -12.94
C VAL A 568 -0.53 -9.94 -12.46
N LYS A 569 -0.30 -11.13 -13.00
CA LYS A 569 -0.98 -12.37 -12.62
C LYS A 569 0.02 -13.40 -12.11
N MET A 570 -0.48 -14.50 -11.51
CA MET A 570 0.35 -15.59 -11.01
C MET A 570 1.02 -16.35 -12.15
N LYS A 571 2.17 -16.98 -11.88
CA LYS A 571 2.87 -17.81 -12.88
C LYS A 571 2.00 -18.94 -13.39
N SER A 572 1.19 -19.54 -12.49
CA SER A 572 0.22 -20.59 -12.83
C SER A 572 -0.77 -20.16 -13.93
N GLU A 573 -1.21 -18.90 -13.94
CA GLU A 573 -2.11 -18.39 -14.98
C GLU A 573 -1.39 -18.32 -16.33
N TYR A 574 -0.15 -17.81 -16.37
CA TYR A 574 0.63 -17.80 -17.62
C TYR A 574 0.95 -19.22 -18.10
N ARG A 575 1.35 -20.13 -17.19
CA ARG A 575 1.58 -21.55 -17.53
C ARG A 575 0.33 -22.20 -18.08
N LYS A 576 -0.84 -21.92 -17.49
CA LYS A 576 -2.12 -22.45 -17.98
C LYS A 576 -2.40 -21.97 -19.40
N ILE A 577 -2.29 -20.67 -19.66
CA ILE A 577 -2.50 -20.08 -21.00
C ILE A 577 -1.53 -20.70 -22.01
N PHE A 578 -0.24 -20.81 -21.67
CA PHE A 578 0.76 -21.37 -22.60
C PHE A 578 0.50 -22.84 -22.87
N ASN A 579 0.18 -23.65 -21.84
CA ASN A 579 -0.14 -25.06 -21.99
C ASN A 579 -1.39 -25.29 -22.86
N GLU A 580 -2.46 -24.52 -22.67
CA GLU A 580 -3.67 -24.60 -23.48
C GLU A 580 -3.35 -24.34 -24.97
N GLN A 581 -2.49 -23.36 -25.25
CA GLN A 581 -2.12 -23.05 -26.64
C GLN A 581 -1.15 -24.07 -27.27
N LEU A 582 -0.35 -24.78 -26.45
CA LEU A 582 0.58 -25.79 -26.94
C LEU A 582 -0.07 -27.17 -27.15
N ILE A 583 -1.04 -27.55 -26.28
CA ILE A 583 -1.74 -28.84 -26.39
C ILE A 583 -2.57 -28.92 -27.67
N GLU A 584 -3.22 -27.84 -28.09
CA GLU A 584 -3.97 -27.80 -29.34
C GLU A 584 -3.10 -27.97 -30.58
N SER A 585 -1.78 -27.68 -30.51
CA SER A 585 -0.87 -27.88 -31.64
C SER A 585 -0.35 -29.32 -31.81
N SER A 586 -0.54 -30.18 -30.78
CA SER A 586 -0.15 -31.60 -30.85
C SER A 586 -1.29 -32.52 -31.28
N ALA A 587 -2.52 -31.98 -31.46
CA ALA A 587 -3.71 -32.72 -31.84
C ALA A 587 -4.16 -32.43 -33.30
N ALA A 588 -3.45 -31.57 -34.01
CA ALA A 588 -3.60 -31.29 -35.45
C ALA A 588 -2.38 -31.83 -36.22
#